data_c93909701e72ada6ed629ca931730c6f
#
_entry.id   c93909701e72ada6ed629ca931730c6f
#
_cell.length_a   1.000
_cell.length_b   1.000
_cell.length_c   1.000
_cell.angle_alpha   90.00
_cell.angle_beta   90.00
_cell.angle_gamma   90.00
#
_symmetry.space_group_name_H-M   'P 1'
#
loop_
_entity.id
_entity.type
_entity.pdbx_description
1 polymer ?
#
loop_
_entity_poly.entity_id
_entity_poly.type
_entity_poly.pdbx_seq_one_letter_code
_entity_poly.pdbx_strand_id
1 'polypeptide(L)'
;MDAVALRKLRELTGDGSQTFINSSSGTVSGDFYKLQVITDSEFDGLDIFGVAATALIGVSIPSGTILHNVTGLDLASGTVIGYTNPALTGSIE
;
A
#
# COMPACT_ATOMS: atom_id res chain seq x y z
N MET A 1 -0.44 24.12 -14.54
CA MET A 1 0.43 23.26 -13.72
C MET A 1 0.65 21.95 -14.47
N ASP A 2 1.87 21.51 -14.55
CA ASP A 2 2.14 20.28 -15.28
C ASP A 2 1.80 19.03 -14.44
N ALA A 3 1.84 17.87 -15.07
CA ALA A 3 1.44 16.63 -14.44
C ALA A 3 2.29 16.27 -13.23
N VAL A 4 3.58 16.52 -13.29
CA VAL A 4 4.49 16.19 -12.20
C VAL A 4 4.25 17.09 -11.00
N ALA A 5 4.07 18.38 -11.23
CA ALA A 5 3.84 19.33 -10.16
C ALA A 5 2.51 19.05 -9.46
N LEU A 6 1.47 18.73 -10.20
CA LEU A 6 0.18 18.41 -9.63
C LEU A 6 0.24 17.14 -8.78
N ARG A 7 0.93 16.12 -9.26
CA ARG A 7 1.09 14.89 -8.50
C ARG A 7 1.83 15.15 -7.20
N LYS A 8 2.93 15.89 -7.25
CA LYS A 8 3.68 16.23 -6.04
C LYS A 8 2.84 17.01 -5.05
N LEU A 9 2.05 17.93 -5.54
CA LEU A 9 1.19 18.71 -4.67
C LEU A 9 0.20 17.81 -3.94
N ARG A 10 -0.40 16.87 -4.64
CA ARG A 10 -1.34 15.93 -4.04
C ARG A 10 -0.69 15.05 -2.99
N GLU A 11 0.51 14.56 -3.27
CA GLU A 11 1.24 13.74 -2.31
C GLU A 11 1.57 14.54 -1.05
N LEU A 12 1.99 15.78 -1.20
CA LEU A 12 2.33 16.63 -0.06
C LEU A 12 1.12 16.99 0.79
N THR A 13 -0.03 17.10 0.18
CA THR A 13 -1.26 17.46 0.89
C THR A 13 -2.03 16.24 1.40
N GLY A 14 -1.54 15.05 1.14
CA GLY A 14 -2.23 13.83 1.53
C GLY A 14 -3.38 13.46 0.63
N ASP A 15 -3.57 14.19 -0.45
CA ASP A 15 -4.64 13.93 -1.41
C ASP A 15 -4.39 12.66 -2.22
N GLY A 16 -3.21 12.09 -2.09
CA GLY A 16 -2.81 10.88 -2.77
C GLY A 16 -3.17 9.62 -2.05
N SER A 17 -4.05 9.67 -1.09
CA SER A 17 -4.62 8.47 -0.47
C SER A 17 -3.61 7.59 0.23
N GLN A 18 -3.43 7.86 1.49
CA GLN A 18 -2.75 6.96 2.41
C GLN A 18 -3.80 6.18 3.19
N THR A 19 -3.61 4.88 3.28
CA THR A 19 -4.51 4.03 4.05
C THR A 19 -3.72 3.33 5.14
N PHE A 20 -4.13 3.53 6.39
CA PHE A 20 -3.55 2.83 7.52
C PHE A 20 -4.24 1.50 7.69
N ILE A 21 -3.47 0.43 7.73
CA ILE A 21 -3.98 -0.93 7.77
C ILE A 21 -3.34 -1.66 8.94
N ASN A 22 -4.17 -2.33 9.73
CA ASN A 22 -3.69 -3.17 10.83
C ASN A 22 -4.48 -4.49 10.84
N SER A 23 -4.25 -5.33 11.85
CA SER A 23 -4.91 -6.63 11.92
C SER A 23 -6.43 -6.52 12.06
N SER A 24 -6.94 -5.41 12.54
CA SER A 24 -8.38 -5.18 12.67
C SER A 24 -9.03 -4.79 11.35
N SER A 25 -8.25 -4.46 10.34
CA SER A 25 -8.79 -4.02 9.05
C SER A 25 -9.37 -5.16 8.23
N GLY A 26 -9.03 -6.39 8.54
CA GLY A 26 -9.44 -7.54 7.75
C GLY A 26 -8.77 -7.56 6.38
N THR A 27 -9.44 -8.16 5.43
CA THR A 27 -8.93 -8.22 4.06
C THR A 27 -9.13 -6.88 3.38
N VAL A 28 -8.04 -6.31 2.86
CA VAL A 28 -8.06 -5.03 2.18
C VAL A 28 -7.62 -5.24 0.74
N SER A 29 -8.43 -4.75 -0.18
CA SER A 29 -8.13 -4.81 -1.61
C SER A 29 -7.92 -3.39 -2.13
N GLY A 30 -7.05 -3.24 -3.08
CA GLY A 30 -6.80 -1.94 -3.66
C GLY A 30 -5.67 -2.00 -4.66
N ASP A 31 -5.23 -0.84 -5.05
CA ASP A 31 -4.18 -0.69 -6.04
C ASP A 31 -3.05 0.12 -5.41
N PHE A 32 -2.39 -0.51 -4.45
CA PHE A 32 -1.34 0.15 -3.70
C PHE A 32 -0.02 0.04 -4.48
N TYR A 33 0.43 1.17 -5.01
CA TYR A 33 1.71 1.16 -5.69
C TYR A 33 2.87 0.98 -4.72
N LYS A 34 2.65 1.33 -3.44
CA LYS A 34 3.65 1.20 -2.38
C LYS A 34 2.96 0.84 -1.09
N LEU A 35 3.50 -0.10 -0.36
CA LEU A 35 3.05 -0.49 0.96
C LEU A 35 4.25 -0.40 1.89
N GLN A 36 4.17 0.45 2.90
CA GLN A 36 5.25 0.64 3.86
C GLN A 36 4.91 -0.03 5.18
N VAL A 37 5.77 -0.91 5.63
CA VAL A 37 5.62 -1.59 6.91
C VAL A 37 6.10 -0.64 8.02
N ILE A 38 5.21 -0.29 8.92
CA ILE A 38 5.50 0.68 9.99
C ILE A 38 6.02 -0.03 11.22
N THR A 39 5.36 -1.12 11.62
CA THR A 39 5.84 -1.99 12.70
C THR A 39 6.06 -3.36 12.14
N ASP A 40 6.85 -4.18 12.81
CA ASP A 40 7.05 -5.56 12.39
C ASP A 40 5.69 -6.21 12.19
N SER A 41 5.48 -6.78 11.02
CA SER A 41 4.16 -7.22 10.60
C SER A 41 4.21 -8.63 10.04
N GLU A 42 3.06 -9.29 10.09
CA GLU A 42 2.88 -10.62 9.54
C GLU A 42 1.62 -10.63 8.70
N PHE A 43 1.69 -11.19 7.50
CA PHE A 43 0.56 -11.24 6.59
C PHE A 43 -0.09 -12.61 6.61
N ASP A 44 -1.42 -12.63 6.69
CA ASP A 44 -2.24 -13.82 6.44
C ASP A 44 -2.60 -13.95 4.97
N GLY A 45 -2.60 -12.85 4.26
CA GLY A 45 -2.85 -12.81 2.82
C GLY A 45 -2.10 -11.66 2.21
N LEU A 46 -1.55 -11.88 1.03
CA LEU A 46 -0.84 -10.82 0.30
C LEU A 46 -0.85 -11.16 -1.18
N ASP A 47 -1.33 -10.22 -1.98
CA ASP A 47 -1.34 -10.34 -3.44
C ASP A 47 -0.53 -9.19 -4.02
N ILE A 48 0.35 -9.53 -4.94
CA ILE A 48 1.16 -8.57 -5.69
C ILE A 48 0.85 -8.76 -7.16
N PHE A 49 0.43 -7.69 -7.82
CA PHE A 49 -0.06 -7.76 -9.21
C PHE A 49 -1.18 -8.80 -9.39
N GLY A 50 -2.02 -8.96 -8.38
CA GLY A 50 -3.10 -9.93 -8.43
C GLY A 50 -2.67 -11.38 -8.23
N VAL A 51 -1.40 -11.62 -7.90
CA VAL A 51 -0.86 -12.96 -7.68
C VAL A 51 -0.52 -13.13 -6.21
N ALA A 52 -0.93 -14.25 -5.65
CA ALA A 52 -0.68 -14.54 -4.23
C ALA A 52 0.83 -14.64 -3.95
N ALA A 53 1.30 -13.82 -3.03
CA ALA A 53 2.71 -13.81 -2.61
C ALA A 53 2.90 -14.77 -1.43
N THR A 54 2.70 -16.05 -1.68
CA THR A 54 2.68 -17.07 -0.62
C THR A 54 3.98 -17.18 0.15
N ALA A 55 5.10 -16.82 -0.47
CA ALA A 55 6.39 -16.87 0.20
C ALA A 55 6.50 -15.87 1.36
N LEU A 56 5.66 -14.86 1.38
CA LEU A 56 5.65 -13.83 2.43
C LEU A 56 4.57 -14.06 3.48
N ILE A 57 3.75 -15.09 3.32
CA ILE A 57 2.68 -15.38 4.27
C ILE A 57 3.27 -16.09 5.49
N GLY A 58 2.88 -15.63 6.68
CA GLY A 58 3.35 -16.19 7.93
C GLY A 58 4.79 -15.86 8.28
N VAL A 59 5.39 -14.95 7.55
CA VAL A 59 6.78 -14.52 7.78
C VAL A 59 6.75 -13.15 8.44
N SER A 60 7.61 -12.94 9.44
CA SER A 60 7.73 -11.64 10.06
C SER A 60 8.44 -10.67 9.10
N ILE A 61 7.76 -9.61 8.75
CA ILE A 61 8.29 -8.57 7.88
C ILE A 61 8.73 -7.40 8.75
N PRO A 62 10.00 -7.03 8.73
CA PRO A 62 10.49 -5.97 9.63
C PRO A 62 9.95 -4.60 9.24
N SER A 63 9.85 -3.73 10.25
CA SER A 63 9.48 -2.34 10.03
C SER A 63 10.46 -1.67 9.05
N GLY A 64 9.94 -0.76 8.25
CA GLY A 64 10.72 -0.08 7.22
C GLY A 64 10.77 -0.79 5.88
N THR A 65 10.25 -2.01 5.80
CA THR A 65 10.17 -2.74 4.53
C THR A 65 9.15 -2.07 3.62
N ILE A 66 9.48 -1.98 2.35
CA ILE A 66 8.58 -1.41 1.34
C ILE A 66 8.25 -2.48 0.31
N LEU A 67 6.96 -2.68 0.11
CA LEU A 67 6.45 -3.57 -0.92
C LEU A 67 5.81 -2.73 -2.02
N HIS A 68 5.88 -3.20 -3.24
CA HIS A 68 5.35 -2.48 -4.40
C HIS A 68 4.23 -3.28 -5.07
N ASN A 69 3.26 -2.55 -5.63
CA ASN A 69 2.21 -3.12 -6.47
C ASN A 69 1.36 -4.16 -5.72
N VAL A 70 0.99 -3.84 -4.49
CA VAL A 70 0.16 -4.71 -3.68
C VAL A 70 -1.30 -4.50 -4.07
N THR A 71 -1.98 -5.58 -4.44
CA THR A 71 -3.37 -5.53 -4.86
C THR A 71 -4.33 -6.06 -3.81
N GLY A 72 -3.82 -6.74 -2.80
CA GLY A 72 -4.63 -7.19 -1.69
C GLY A 72 -3.76 -7.61 -0.54
N LEU A 73 -4.27 -7.47 0.67
CA LEU A 73 -3.55 -7.89 1.86
C LEU A 73 -4.49 -8.15 3.02
N ASP A 74 -4.03 -8.97 3.93
CA ASP A 74 -4.70 -9.26 5.19
C ASP A 74 -3.61 -9.42 6.25
N LEU A 75 -3.60 -8.53 7.23
CA LEU A 75 -2.58 -8.55 8.27
C LEU A 75 -3.02 -9.43 9.45
N ALA A 76 -2.16 -10.35 9.84
CA ALA A 76 -2.32 -11.08 11.10
C ALA A 76 -1.87 -10.22 12.27
N SER A 77 -0.83 -9.41 12.08
CA SER A 77 -0.32 -8.51 13.12
C SER A 77 0.43 -7.35 12.48
N GLY A 78 0.61 -6.28 13.25
CA GLY A 78 1.39 -5.13 12.84
C GLY A 78 0.56 -4.05 12.16
N THR A 79 1.25 -3.06 11.63
CA THR A 79 0.64 -1.89 10.99
C THR A 79 1.42 -1.53 9.74
N VAL A 80 0.69 -1.26 8.67
CA VAL A 80 1.28 -0.82 7.40
C VAL A 80 0.51 0.40 6.88
N ILE A 81 1.16 1.15 6.01
CA ILE A 81 0.50 2.23 5.28
C ILE A 81 0.52 1.87 3.80
N GLY A 82 -0.66 1.84 3.19
CA GLY A 82 -0.80 1.65 1.76
C GLY A 82 -0.94 2.99 1.06
N TYR A 83 -0.21 3.17 -0.03
CA TYR A 83 -0.27 4.37 -0.85
C TYR A 83 -0.86 4.01 -2.21
N THR A 84 -1.96 4.64 -2.54
CA THR A 84 -2.55 4.48 -3.86
C THR A 84 -2.12 5.65 -4.74
N ASN A 85 -2.03 5.41 -6.04
CA ASN A 85 -1.84 6.52 -6.95
C ASN A 85 -3.01 7.47 -6.83
N PRO A 86 -2.77 8.78 -6.77
CA PRO A 86 -3.87 9.73 -6.90
C PRO A 86 -4.62 9.43 -8.20
N ALA A 87 -5.91 9.68 -8.19
CA ALA A 87 -6.72 9.44 -9.38
C ALA A 87 -6.34 10.44 -10.45
N LEU A 88 -5.38 10.10 -11.24
CA LEU A 88 -4.77 11.01 -12.20
C LEU A 88 -5.22 10.76 -13.62
N THR A 89 -6.18 9.91 -13.77
CA THR A 89 -6.59 9.41 -15.05
C THR A 89 -6.97 10.54 -15.99
N GLY A 90 -6.13 10.76 -16.98
CA GLY A 90 -6.40 11.73 -18.00
C GLY A 90 -6.36 13.18 -17.59
N SER A 91 -6.29 13.46 -16.32
CA SER A 91 -6.41 14.84 -15.85
C SER A 91 -5.07 15.57 -15.75
N ILE A 92 -3.99 14.89 -16.01
CA ILE A 92 -2.66 15.40 -15.73
C ILE A 92 -1.88 15.70 -17.01
N GLU A 93 -2.22 15.13 -18.07
CA GLU A 93 -1.51 15.32 -19.34
C GLU A 93 -1.61 16.72 -19.89
#